data_cd3c93bfe2ccc5f4a09b0aab538d2150
#
_entry.id   cd3c93bfe2ccc5f4a09b0aab538d2150
#
_cell.length_a   1.000
_cell.length_b   1.000
_cell.length_c   1.000
_cell.angle_alpha   90.00
_cell.angle_beta   90.00
_cell.angle_gamma   90.00
#
_symmetry.space_group_name_H-M   'P 1'
#
loop_
_entity.id
_entity.type
_entity.pdbx_description
1 polymer ?
#
loop_
_entity_poly.entity_id
_entity_poly.type
_entity_poly.pdbx_seq_one_letter_code
_entity_poly.pdbx_strand_id
1 'polypeptide(L)'
;MKTLRFALLGVGRIGKVHAKNIFLNPKSSLCFVYDINTKAAEEIANKYNAKLANTALEAISNPDVDAVFICTATPTHIDYLLMAAKANKSIL
;
A
#
# COMPACT_ATOMS: atom_id res chain seq x y z
N MET A 1 7.96 -0.58 -21.03
CA MET A 1 6.89 0.13 -20.32
C MET A 1 7.14 0.05 -18.82
N LYS A 2 7.03 1.18 -18.14
CA LYS A 2 7.31 1.23 -16.71
C LYS A 2 6.19 0.61 -15.90
N THR A 3 6.54 -0.29 -14.99
CA THR A 3 5.59 -0.86 -14.03
C THR A 3 5.35 0.14 -12.90
N LEU A 4 4.10 0.42 -12.56
CA LEU A 4 3.75 1.23 -11.40
C LEU A 4 3.87 0.38 -10.13
N ARG A 5 4.58 0.90 -9.16
CA ARG A 5 4.87 0.21 -7.89
C ARG A 5 4.04 0.84 -6.78
N PHE A 6 3.24 0.02 -6.13
CA PHE A 6 2.26 0.47 -5.15
C PHE A 6 2.60 0.05 -3.73
N ALA A 7 2.25 0.91 -2.79
CA ALA A 7 2.10 0.56 -1.38
C ALA A 7 0.60 0.54 -1.05
N LEU A 8 0.17 -0.44 -0.28
CA LEU A 8 -1.20 -0.57 0.17
C LEU A 8 -1.27 -0.34 1.67
N LEU A 9 -2.04 0.64 2.09
CA LEU A 9 -2.29 0.95 3.49
C LEU A 9 -3.73 0.56 3.82
N GLY A 10 -3.88 -0.45 4.66
CA GLY A 10 -5.18 -0.98 5.03
C GLY A 10 -5.53 -2.23 4.24
N VAL A 11 -5.73 -3.33 4.95
CA VAL A 11 -6.04 -4.64 4.34
C VAL A 11 -7.40 -5.17 4.78
N GLY A 12 -8.33 -4.27 5.05
CA GLY A 12 -9.72 -4.66 5.23
C GLY A 12 -10.30 -5.14 3.91
N ARG A 13 -11.63 -5.20 3.84
CA ARG A 13 -12.32 -5.72 2.67
C ARG A 13 -11.89 -5.04 1.36
N ILE A 14 -11.92 -3.71 1.35
CA ILE A 14 -11.56 -2.91 0.17
C ILE A 14 -10.07 -3.07 -0.17
N GLY A 15 -9.22 -3.05 0.85
CA GLY A 15 -7.78 -3.21 0.66
C GLY A 15 -7.43 -4.56 0.02
N LYS A 16 -8.11 -5.62 0.42
CA LYS A 16 -7.90 -6.95 -0.18
C LYS A 16 -8.28 -6.99 -1.65
N VAL A 17 -9.36 -6.30 -2.03
CA VAL A 17 -9.77 -6.19 -3.44
C VAL A 17 -8.70 -5.48 -4.25
N HIS A 18 -8.17 -4.37 -3.74
CA HIS A 18 -7.11 -3.63 -4.42
C HIS A 18 -5.82 -4.43 -4.52
N ALA A 19 -5.44 -5.16 -3.47
CA ALA A 19 -4.25 -6.01 -3.50
C ALA A 19 -4.34 -7.03 -4.63
N LYS A 20 -5.48 -7.70 -4.74
CA LYS A 20 -5.72 -8.67 -5.81
C LYS A 20 -5.62 -8.03 -7.19
N ASN A 21 -6.26 -6.88 -7.37
CA ASN A 21 -6.28 -6.19 -8.65
C ASN A 21 -4.88 -5.71 -9.06
N ILE A 22 -4.10 -5.21 -8.12
CA ILE A 22 -2.71 -4.81 -8.38
C ILE A 22 -1.90 -6.03 -8.82
N PHE A 23 -2.06 -7.14 -8.11
CA PHE A 23 -1.32 -8.37 -8.41
C PHE A 23 -1.65 -8.91 -9.79
N LEU A 24 -2.92 -8.85 -10.20
CA LEU A 24 -3.36 -9.39 -11.49
C LEU A 24 -3.03 -8.48 -12.67
N ASN A 25 -2.74 -7.21 -12.44
CA ASN A 25 -2.42 -6.27 -13.50
C ASN A 25 -0.93 -6.34 -13.84
N PRO A 26 -0.57 -6.73 -15.09
CA PRO A 26 0.85 -6.86 -15.46
C PRO A 26 1.61 -5.53 -15.47
N LYS A 27 0.90 -4.40 -15.43
CA LYS A 27 1.50 -3.06 -15.41
C LYS A 27 1.66 -2.50 -14.01
N SER A 28 1.33 -3.28 -12.99
CA SER A 28 1.45 -2.85 -11.60
C SER A 28 2.12 -3.91 -10.75
N SER A 29 2.72 -3.46 -9.65
CA SER A 29 3.41 -4.31 -8.69
C SER A 29 3.07 -3.84 -7.30
N LEU A 30 2.72 -4.77 -6.41
CA LEU A 30 2.51 -4.47 -5.00
C LEU A 30 3.84 -4.64 -4.27
N CYS A 31 4.39 -3.52 -3.78
CA CYS A 31 5.69 -3.51 -3.12
C CYS A 31 5.59 -3.65 -1.62
N PHE A 32 4.70 -2.87 -1.01
CA PHE A 32 4.54 -2.85 0.45
C PHE A 32 3.08 -2.95 0.84
N VAL A 33 2.85 -3.61 1.97
CA VAL A 33 1.54 -3.68 2.62
C VAL A 33 1.71 -3.25 4.07
N TYR A 34 0.81 -2.41 4.54
CA TYR A 34 0.75 -1.99 5.93
C TYR A 34 -0.67 -2.02 6.45
N ASP A 35 -0.83 -2.46 7.68
CA ASP A 35 -2.07 -2.35 8.44
C ASP A 35 -1.69 -2.32 9.91
N ILE A 36 -2.48 -1.64 10.72
CA ILE A 36 -2.30 -1.65 12.17
C ILE A 36 -2.41 -3.08 12.72
N ASN A 37 -3.22 -3.91 12.07
CA ASN A 37 -3.25 -5.34 12.32
C ASN A 37 -2.12 -5.99 11.52
N THR A 38 -0.97 -6.13 12.15
CA THR A 38 0.25 -6.64 11.51
C THR A 38 0.06 -8.02 10.89
N LYS A 39 -0.66 -8.89 11.58
CA LYS A 39 -0.90 -10.26 11.09
C LYS A 39 -1.70 -10.27 9.81
N ALA A 40 -2.72 -9.42 9.71
CA ALA A 40 -3.53 -9.32 8.51
C ALA A 40 -2.70 -8.77 7.34
N ALA A 41 -1.86 -7.78 7.60
CA ALA A 41 -0.97 -7.23 6.58
C ALA A 41 0.05 -8.27 6.12
N GLU A 42 0.60 -9.05 7.05
CA GLU A 42 1.56 -10.11 6.72
C GLU A 42 0.94 -11.16 5.80
N GLU A 43 -0.29 -11.57 6.07
CA GLU A 43 -0.98 -12.55 5.24
C GLU A 43 -1.13 -12.06 3.79
N ILE A 44 -1.50 -10.80 3.61
CA ILE A 44 -1.65 -10.21 2.27
C ILE A 44 -0.29 -10.06 1.60
N ALA A 45 0.72 -9.60 2.33
CA ALA A 45 2.07 -9.46 1.78
C ALA A 45 2.61 -10.82 1.29
N ASN A 46 2.44 -11.86 2.08
CA ASN A 46 2.87 -13.19 1.70
C ASN A 46 2.10 -13.75 0.51
N LYS A 47 0.80 -13.51 0.48
CA LYS A 47 -0.06 -14.01 -0.61
C LYS A 47 0.32 -13.44 -1.95
N TYR A 48 0.71 -12.16 -2.00
CA TYR A 48 1.01 -11.45 -3.24
C TYR A 48 2.49 -11.11 -3.40
N ASN A 49 3.35 -11.74 -2.62
CA ASN A 49 4.80 -11.58 -2.71
C ASN A 49 5.26 -10.12 -2.54
N ALA A 50 4.63 -9.42 -1.63
CA ALA A 50 4.99 -8.06 -1.25
C ALA A 50 5.73 -8.05 0.08
N LYS A 51 6.28 -6.91 0.45
CA LYS A 51 6.96 -6.74 1.73
C LYS A 51 6.00 -6.18 2.76
N LEU A 52 6.11 -6.67 3.99
CA LEU A 52 5.39 -6.10 5.12
C LEU A 52 6.12 -4.83 5.57
N ALA A 53 5.43 -3.70 5.61
CA ALA A 53 5.97 -2.48 6.18
C ALA A 53 5.70 -2.46 7.69
N ASN A 54 6.69 -2.01 8.45
CA ASN A 54 6.55 -1.91 9.91
C ASN A 54 5.77 -0.67 10.32
N THR A 55 5.81 0.37 9.50
CA THR A 55 5.06 1.61 9.72
C THR A 55 4.50 2.08 8.39
N ALA A 56 3.44 2.91 8.47
CA ALA A 56 2.89 3.53 7.26
C ALA A 56 3.94 4.41 6.57
N LEU A 57 4.73 5.14 7.34
CA LEU A 57 5.75 6.02 6.80
C LEU A 57 6.81 5.23 6.01
N GLU A 58 7.21 4.07 6.48
CA GLU A 58 8.16 3.22 5.75
C GLU A 58 7.65 2.90 4.35
N ALA A 59 6.38 2.49 4.24
CA ALA A 59 5.79 2.17 2.95
C ALA A 59 5.65 3.40 2.05
N ILE A 60 5.17 4.51 2.62
CA ILE A 60 4.89 5.73 1.86
C ILE A 60 6.17 6.39 1.37
N SER A 61 7.22 6.43 2.19
CA SER A 61 8.45 7.15 1.86
C SER A 61 9.47 6.35 1.07
N ASN A 62 9.24 5.06 0.88
CA ASN A 62 10.20 4.22 0.17
C ASN A 62 10.37 4.69 -1.27
N PRO A 63 11.61 4.92 -1.75
CA PRO A 63 11.84 5.41 -3.11
C PRO A 63 11.39 4.45 -4.21
N ASP A 64 11.19 3.17 -3.89
CA ASP A 64 10.68 2.20 -4.86
C ASP A 64 9.17 2.27 -5.06
N VAL A 65 8.46 3.04 -4.24
CA VAL A 65 7.00 3.18 -4.33
C VAL A 65 6.65 4.40 -5.18
N ASP A 66 5.81 4.20 -6.18
CA ASP A 66 5.35 5.27 -7.06
C ASP A 66 4.01 5.85 -6.60
N ALA A 67 3.13 5.01 -6.08
CA ALA A 67 1.78 5.40 -5.69
C ALA A 67 1.32 4.65 -4.45
N VAL A 68 0.36 5.23 -3.75
CA VAL A 68 -0.17 4.69 -2.49
C VAL A 68 -1.68 4.54 -2.59
N PHE A 69 -2.18 3.35 -2.27
CA PHE A 69 -3.60 3.12 -2.03
C PHE A 69 -3.88 3.26 -0.53
N ILE A 70 -4.76 4.17 -0.17
CA ILE A 70 -5.12 4.40 1.23
C ILE A 70 -6.51 3.86 1.49
N CYS A 71 -6.56 2.69 2.13
CA CYS A 71 -7.80 1.96 2.41
C CYS A 71 -8.04 1.82 3.91
N THR A 72 -7.44 2.69 4.71
CA THR A 72 -7.59 2.69 6.17
C THR A 72 -8.87 3.40 6.60
N ALA A 73 -9.22 3.25 7.87
CA ALA A 73 -10.36 3.97 8.45
C ALA A 73 -10.17 5.48 8.37
N THR A 74 -11.27 6.21 8.27
CA THR A 74 -11.27 7.66 8.08
C THR A 74 -10.36 8.45 9.03
N PRO A 75 -10.29 8.15 10.34
CA PRO A 75 -9.43 8.93 11.25
C PRO A 75 -7.94 8.92 10.87
N THR A 76 -7.44 7.82 10.32
CA THR A 76 -6.04 7.71 9.90
C THR A 76 -5.81 8.06 8.45
N HIS A 77 -6.87 8.12 7.67
CA HIS A 77 -6.82 8.37 6.23
C HIS A 77 -6.18 9.72 5.90
N ILE A 78 -6.58 10.78 6.63
CA ILE A 78 -6.08 12.14 6.42
C ILE A 78 -4.58 12.22 6.70
N ASP A 79 -4.12 11.60 7.78
CA ASP A 79 -2.71 11.60 8.14
C ASP A 79 -1.87 10.95 7.05
N TYR A 80 -2.33 9.84 6.50
CA TYR A 80 -1.61 9.14 5.44
C TYR A 80 -1.64 9.91 4.11
N LEU A 81 -2.73 10.61 3.83
CA LEU A 81 -2.80 11.50 2.66
C LEU A 81 -1.72 12.57 2.74
N LEU A 82 -1.56 13.18 3.91
CA LEU A 82 -0.54 14.22 4.12
C LEU A 82 0.88 13.66 3.99
N MET A 83 1.12 12.47 4.53
CA MET A 83 2.42 11.81 4.40
C MET A 83 2.76 11.53 2.94
N ALA A 84 1.79 11.00 2.18
CA ALA A 84 1.98 10.68 0.78
C ALA A 84 2.23 11.94 -0.05
N ALA A 85 1.50 13.02 0.23
CA ALA A 85 1.71 14.30 -0.45
C ALA A 85 3.11 14.84 -0.20
N LYS A 86 3.59 14.78 1.04
CA LYS A 86 4.95 15.22 1.39
C LYS A 86 6.02 14.38 0.70
N ALA A 87 5.74 13.11 0.48
CA ALA A 87 6.66 12.19 -0.19
C ALA A 87 6.56 12.25 -1.73
N ASN A 88 5.72 13.12 -2.26
CA ASN A 88 5.48 13.26 -3.71
C ASN A 88 4.98 11.98 -4.36
N LYS A 89 4.15 11.21 -3.64
CA LYS A 89 3.57 9.99 -4.17
C LYS A 89 2.19 10.27 -4.78
N SER A 90 1.86 9.54 -5.82
CA SER A 90 0.49 9.53 -6.34
C SER A 90 -0.41 8.83 -5.32
N ILE A 91 -1.63 9.34 -5.15
CA ILE A 91 -2.58 8.84 -4.16
C ILE A 91 -3.81 8.31 -4.88
N LEU A 92 -4.19 7.10 -4.51
CA LEU A 92 -5.35 6.42 -5.12
C LEU A 92 -6.33 5.96 -4.04
#